data_bff84c5fdb446043c46b37da41adea5d
#
_entry.id   bff84c5fdb446043c46b37da41adea5d
#
_cell.length_a   1.000
_cell.length_b   1.000
_cell.length_c   1.000
_cell.angle_alpha   90.00
_cell.angle_beta   90.00
_cell.angle_gamma   90.00
#
_symmetry.space_group_name_H-M   'P 1'
#
loop_
_entity.id
_entity.type
_entity.pdbx_description
1 polymer ?
#
loop_
_entity_poly.entity_id
_entity_poly.type
_entity_poly.pdbx_seq_one_letter_code
_entity_poly.pdbx_strand_id
1 'polypeptide(L)'
;MIDARDLHKRFGSLQVLSGVSLRIDQGEVVALIGPSGSGKSTLLRCLNHLELVDQGEIRINGETLVANDAQGRARYVSESEVRRICRRMGMVFQHFNLFPHFTVLENLIEAPITVKGMKRDEIVPHAEELLRKVGLFDKRNAYPGRLSGGQKQRVAIARALAMEPDIMLFDEPTSALDPELTGEVLRTMRQLAQEHMTMLVVTHEMAFAREVAHRVCFMDKGQIVEERAARAFFEDPHHERARAFLEHVL
;
A
#
# COMPACT_ATOMS: atom_id res chain seq x y z
N MET A 1 11.19 -0.86 -9.12
CA MET A 1 10.98 -0.57 -7.69
C MET A 1 10.67 -1.83 -6.91
N ILE A 2 9.59 -2.53 -7.17
CA ILE A 2 9.28 -3.86 -6.60
C ILE A 2 9.46 -4.92 -7.69
N ASP A 3 10.12 -6.02 -7.36
CA ASP A 3 10.21 -7.22 -8.19
C ASP A 3 9.96 -8.44 -7.27
N ALA A 4 8.75 -8.97 -7.35
CA ALA A 4 8.29 -10.14 -6.61
C ALA A 4 8.07 -11.31 -7.56
N ARG A 5 8.63 -12.48 -7.25
CA ARG A 5 8.61 -13.64 -8.14
C ARG A 5 8.20 -14.88 -7.40
N ASP A 6 7.22 -15.59 -7.94
CA ASP A 6 6.77 -16.91 -7.51
C ASP A 6 6.48 -16.98 -6.01
N LEU A 7 5.73 -16.00 -5.49
CA LEU A 7 5.43 -15.93 -4.07
C LEU A 7 4.38 -16.95 -3.68
N HIS A 8 4.71 -17.76 -2.66
CA HIS A 8 3.80 -18.70 -2.03
C HIS A 8 3.64 -18.37 -0.55
N LYS A 9 2.38 -18.45 -0.06
CA LYS A 9 2.06 -18.25 1.35
C LYS A 9 0.91 -19.15 1.78
N ARG A 10 1.10 -19.82 2.92
CA ARG A 10 0.06 -20.64 3.56
C ARG A 10 -0.18 -20.18 4.99
N PHE A 11 -1.41 -20.35 5.45
CA PHE A 11 -1.79 -20.27 6.85
C PHE A 11 -2.38 -21.61 7.27
N GLY A 12 -1.60 -22.42 7.96
CA GLY A 12 -1.96 -23.81 8.23
C GLY A 12 -2.16 -24.62 6.94
N SER A 13 -3.36 -25.13 6.71
CA SER A 13 -3.72 -25.87 5.48
C SER A 13 -4.16 -24.96 4.32
N LEU A 14 -4.48 -23.68 4.59
CA LEU A 14 -5.00 -22.77 3.58
C LEU A 14 -3.85 -22.13 2.76
N GLN A 15 -3.83 -22.42 1.45
CA GLN A 15 -2.95 -21.74 0.49
C GLN A 15 -3.58 -20.39 0.15
N VAL A 16 -2.87 -19.27 0.43
CA VAL A 16 -3.36 -17.91 0.20
C VAL A 16 -2.65 -17.23 -0.97
N LEU A 17 -1.36 -17.47 -1.16
CA LEU A 17 -0.62 -17.06 -2.35
C LEU A 17 -0.06 -18.30 -3.04
N SER A 18 -0.23 -18.39 -4.35
CA SER A 18 0.05 -19.59 -5.16
C SER A 18 0.83 -19.23 -6.43
N GLY A 19 2.13 -18.89 -6.28
CA GLY A 19 2.99 -18.52 -7.39
C GLY A 19 2.75 -17.08 -7.89
N VAL A 20 2.50 -16.14 -6.97
CA VAL A 20 2.25 -14.74 -7.35
C VAL A 20 3.55 -14.08 -7.78
N SER A 21 3.54 -13.50 -8.99
CA SER A 21 4.62 -12.63 -9.47
C SER A 21 4.08 -11.25 -9.79
N LEU A 22 4.80 -10.20 -9.37
CA LEU A 22 4.39 -8.81 -9.55
C LEU A 22 5.63 -7.93 -9.69
N ARG A 23 5.66 -7.10 -10.73
CA ARG A 23 6.68 -6.07 -10.89
C ARG A 23 6.03 -4.69 -10.88
N ILE A 24 6.66 -3.73 -10.21
CA ILE A 24 6.24 -2.33 -10.18
C ILE A 24 7.46 -1.46 -10.49
N ASP A 25 7.35 -0.63 -11.51
CA ASP A 25 8.40 0.29 -11.90
C ASP A 25 8.28 1.64 -11.15
N GLN A 26 9.33 2.45 -11.21
CA GLN A 26 9.37 3.75 -10.53
C GLN A 26 8.32 4.70 -11.12
N GLY A 27 7.59 5.38 -10.25
CA GLY A 27 6.51 6.30 -10.64
C GLY A 27 5.24 5.59 -11.13
N GLU A 28 5.23 4.25 -11.13
CA GLU A 28 4.07 3.48 -11.56
C GLU A 28 3.02 3.37 -10.45
N VAL A 29 1.76 3.52 -10.82
CA VAL A 29 0.59 3.22 -9.98
C VAL A 29 -0.03 1.92 -10.46
N VAL A 30 0.02 0.88 -9.63
CA VAL A 30 -0.59 -0.42 -9.91
C VAL A 30 -1.80 -0.59 -9.00
N ALA A 31 -2.98 -0.84 -9.57
CA ALA A 31 -4.16 -1.24 -8.83
C ALA A 31 -4.25 -2.77 -8.74
N LEU A 32 -4.38 -3.30 -7.54
CA LEU A 32 -4.61 -4.71 -7.28
C LEU A 32 -6.07 -4.90 -6.87
N ILE A 33 -6.84 -5.53 -7.73
CA ILE A 33 -8.28 -5.74 -7.55
C ILE A 33 -8.64 -7.23 -7.57
N GLY A 34 -9.84 -7.57 -7.13
CA GLY A 34 -10.34 -8.94 -7.13
C GLY A 34 -11.25 -9.22 -5.94
N PRO A 35 -11.89 -10.39 -5.88
CA PRO A 35 -12.85 -10.73 -4.83
C PRO A 35 -12.20 -10.75 -3.44
N SER A 36 -13.04 -10.62 -2.40
CA SER A 36 -12.58 -10.77 -1.02
C SER A 36 -11.99 -12.18 -0.81
N GLY A 37 -10.91 -12.26 -0.04
CA GLY A 37 -10.20 -13.52 0.21
C GLY A 37 -9.29 -13.99 -0.93
N SER A 38 -9.11 -13.23 -2.03
CA SER A 38 -8.19 -13.62 -3.11
C SER A 38 -6.70 -13.52 -2.76
N GLY A 39 -6.34 -12.91 -1.60
CA GLY A 39 -4.96 -12.81 -1.12
C GLY A 39 -4.30 -11.43 -1.27
N LYS A 40 -5.03 -10.39 -1.72
CA LYS A 40 -4.50 -9.03 -1.99
C LYS A 40 -3.77 -8.41 -0.79
N SER A 41 -4.44 -8.33 0.36
CA SER A 41 -3.84 -7.77 1.59
C SER A 41 -2.67 -8.62 2.09
N THR A 42 -2.73 -9.96 1.92
CA THR A 42 -1.62 -10.85 2.25
C THR A 42 -0.40 -10.56 1.38
N LEU A 43 -0.61 -10.34 0.07
CA LEU A 43 0.48 -9.95 -0.84
C LEU A 43 1.14 -8.64 -0.39
N LEU A 44 0.34 -7.58 -0.12
CA LEU A 44 0.90 -6.31 0.39
C LEU A 44 1.72 -6.50 1.66
N ARG A 45 1.20 -7.27 2.61
CA ARG A 45 1.89 -7.56 3.88
C ARG A 45 3.17 -8.34 3.69
N CYS A 46 3.19 -9.28 2.73
CA CYS A 46 4.42 -10.00 2.38
C CYS A 46 5.48 -9.06 1.78
N LEU A 47 5.09 -8.13 0.90
CA LEU A 47 6.01 -7.16 0.31
C LEU A 47 6.66 -6.26 1.36
N ASN A 48 5.93 -5.87 2.40
CA ASN A 48 6.40 -5.00 3.48
C ASN A 48 6.87 -5.77 4.75
N HIS A 49 7.13 -7.06 4.63
CA HIS A 49 7.61 -7.92 5.73
C HIS A 49 6.71 -7.92 6.99
N LEU A 50 5.44 -7.63 6.84
CA LEU A 50 4.43 -7.81 7.91
C LEU A 50 3.92 -9.24 7.97
N GLU A 51 4.08 -9.99 6.86
CA GLU A 51 3.89 -11.43 6.74
C GLU A 51 5.10 -12.03 6.03
N LEU A 52 5.48 -13.25 6.40
CA LEU A 52 6.58 -13.96 5.75
C LEU A 52 6.03 -14.80 4.60
N VAL A 53 6.70 -14.78 3.44
CA VAL A 53 6.44 -15.74 2.37
C VAL A 53 7.08 -17.10 2.73
N ASP A 54 6.48 -18.18 2.25
CA ASP A 54 7.03 -19.53 2.44
C ASP A 54 8.05 -19.87 1.35
N GLN A 55 7.81 -19.35 0.12
CA GLN A 55 8.69 -19.49 -1.05
C GLN A 55 8.58 -18.25 -1.93
N GLY A 56 9.60 -18.02 -2.76
CA GLY A 56 9.66 -16.95 -3.73
C GLY A 56 10.80 -15.97 -3.47
N GLU A 57 10.85 -14.93 -4.29
CA GLU A 57 11.84 -13.87 -4.21
C GLU A 57 11.17 -12.51 -4.18
N ILE A 58 11.65 -11.61 -3.33
CA ILE A 58 11.23 -10.20 -3.31
C ILE A 58 12.48 -9.32 -3.34
N ARG A 59 12.52 -8.40 -4.29
CA ARG A 59 13.50 -7.32 -4.36
C ARG A 59 12.82 -5.96 -4.31
N ILE A 60 13.37 -5.07 -3.51
CA ILE A 60 12.92 -3.68 -3.37
C ILE A 60 14.07 -2.76 -3.77
N ASN A 61 13.87 -1.90 -4.77
CA ASN A 61 14.91 -1.03 -5.33
C ASN A 61 16.18 -1.79 -5.75
N GLY A 62 16.00 -3.02 -6.29
CA GLY A 62 17.11 -3.89 -6.69
C GLY A 62 17.78 -4.66 -5.56
N GLU A 63 17.46 -4.37 -4.29
CA GLU A 63 17.99 -5.08 -3.13
C GLU A 63 17.12 -6.27 -2.77
N THR A 64 17.71 -7.43 -2.56
CA THR A 64 17.01 -8.65 -2.18
C THR A 64 16.54 -8.56 -0.72
N LEU A 65 15.23 -8.70 -0.50
CA LEU A 65 14.60 -8.82 0.82
C LEU A 65 14.54 -10.30 1.25
N VAL A 66 14.13 -11.15 0.31
CA VAL A 66 14.00 -12.61 0.49
C VAL A 66 14.29 -13.31 -0.82
N ALA A 67 14.90 -14.48 -0.75
CA ALA A 67 15.10 -15.39 -1.88
C ALA A 67 15.04 -16.86 -1.41
N ASN A 68 14.76 -17.78 -2.34
CA ASN A 68 14.73 -19.20 -2.01
C ASN A 68 16.14 -19.75 -1.72
N ASP A 69 16.25 -20.62 -0.70
CA ASP A 69 17.43 -21.46 -0.49
C ASP A 69 17.47 -22.64 -1.49
N ALA A 70 18.50 -23.45 -1.41
CA ALA A 70 18.68 -24.63 -2.28
C ALA A 70 17.55 -25.69 -2.11
N GLN A 71 16.77 -25.60 -1.05
CA GLN A 71 15.61 -26.47 -0.77
C GLN A 71 14.29 -25.81 -1.19
N GLY A 72 14.33 -24.64 -1.83
CA GLY A 72 13.14 -23.89 -2.28
C GLY A 72 12.40 -23.15 -1.16
N ARG A 73 12.99 -22.98 0.03
CA ARG A 73 12.37 -22.27 1.16
C ARG A 73 12.83 -20.83 1.21
N ALA A 74 11.91 -19.92 1.52
CA ALA A 74 12.23 -18.50 1.64
C ALA A 74 13.27 -18.24 2.73
N ARG A 75 14.33 -17.50 2.39
CA ARG A 75 15.37 -17.02 3.29
C ARG A 75 15.47 -15.51 3.19
N TYR A 76 15.11 -14.86 4.28
CA TYR A 76 15.24 -13.41 4.43
C TYR A 76 16.68 -13.02 4.72
N VAL A 77 17.06 -11.82 4.26
CA VAL A 77 18.31 -11.19 4.66
C VAL A 77 18.32 -10.90 6.18
N SER A 78 19.42 -10.37 6.73
CA SER A 78 19.49 -10.06 8.16
C SER A 78 18.39 -9.09 8.59
N GLU A 79 17.96 -9.15 9.87
CA GLU A 79 16.91 -8.24 10.38
C GLU A 79 17.26 -6.75 10.21
N SER A 80 18.54 -6.38 10.28
CA SER A 80 18.98 -5.01 10.06
C SER A 80 18.79 -4.58 8.62
N GLU A 81 19.05 -5.46 7.66
CA GLU A 81 18.83 -5.23 6.24
C GLU A 81 17.34 -5.19 5.92
N VAL A 82 16.53 -6.12 6.48
CA VAL A 82 15.08 -6.09 6.36
C VAL A 82 14.53 -4.72 6.79
N ARG A 83 14.92 -4.26 8.01
CA ARG A 83 14.48 -2.95 8.51
C ARG A 83 14.90 -1.81 7.58
N ARG A 84 16.13 -1.85 7.05
CA ARG A 84 16.64 -0.82 6.13
C ARG A 84 15.86 -0.80 4.81
N ILE A 85 15.58 -1.97 4.24
CA ILE A 85 14.82 -2.11 2.98
C ILE A 85 13.36 -1.67 3.18
N CYS A 86 12.68 -2.18 4.23
CA CYS A 86 11.27 -1.89 4.48
C CYS A 86 10.99 -0.43 4.84
N ARG A 87 11.98 0.31 5.39
CA ARG A 87 11.84 1.76 5.62
C ARG A 87 11.58 2.59 4.36
N ARG A 88 11.89 2.04 3.18
CA ARG A 88 11.62 2.68 1.89
C ARG A 88 10.18 2.53 1.43
N MET A 89 9.36 1.80 2.18
CA MET A 89 7.95 1.57 1.87
C MET A 89 7.07 2.17 2.97
N GLY A 90 6.17 3.06 2.59
CA GLY A 90 5.08 3.52 3.43
C GLY A 90 3.86 2.60 3.27
N MET A 91 3.18 2.27 4.35
CA MET A 91 1.94 1.48 4.28
C MET A 91 0.79 2.20 4.95
N VAL A 92 -0.33 2.24 4.23
CA VAL A 92 -1.62 2.79 4.69
C VAL A 92 -2.62 1.64 4.76
N PHE A 93 -3.18 1.42 5.94
CA PHE A 93 -4.09 0.31 6.23
C PHE A 93 -5.55 0.72 6.06
N GLN A 94 -6.43 -0.26 5.93
CA GLN A 94 -7.88 -0.12 5.94
C GLN A 94 -8.38 0.57 7.22
N HIS A 95 -7.87 0.16 8.38
CA HIS A 95 -8.07 0.85 9.65
C HIS A 95 -6.91 1.82 9.85
N PHE A 96 -7.20 3.06 10.18
CA PHE A 96 -6.27 4.20 10.22
C PHE A 96 -5.00 3.97 11.05
N ASN A 97 -5.08 3.13 12.11
CA ASN A 97 -3.99 2.75 13.01
C ASN A 97 -3.22 3.95 13.59
N LEU A 98 -3.92 5.08 13.83
CA LEU A 98 -3.32 6.24 14.47
C LEU A 98 -3.13 5.97 15.96
N PHE A 99 -2.05 6.51 16.52
CA PHE A 99 -1.81 6.47 17.96
C PHE A 99 -2.82 7.40 18.66
N PRO A 100 -3.78 6.88 19.45
CA PRO A 100 -4.90 7.68 19.96
C PRO A 100 -4.46 8.69 21.05
N HIS A 101 -3.33 8.44 21.70
CA HIS A 101 -2.74 9.27 22.74
C HIS A 101 -1.78 10.35 22.20
N PHE A 102 -1.51 10.36 20.90
CA PHE A 102 -0.74 11.37 20.21
C PHE A 102 -1.66 12.33 19.46
N THR A 103 -1.29 13.59 19.38
CA THR A 103 -1.89 14.56 18.46
C THR A 103 -1.64 14.16 17.00
N VAL A 104 -2.31 14.83 16.07
CA VAL A 104 -2.08 14.64 14.63
C VAL A 104 -0.61 14.90 14.29
N LEU A 105 -0.02 15.98 14.77
CA LEU A 105 1.39 16.30 14.52
C LEU A 105 2.32 15.23 15.11
N GLU A 106 2.08 14.82 16.35
CA GLU A 106 2.88 13.78 17.01
C GLU A 106 2.79 12.43 16.28
N ASN A 107 1.64 12.07 15.71
CA ASN A 107 1.51 10.89 14.86
C ASN A 107 2.45 10.93 13.64
N LEU A 108 2.71 12.09 13.08
CA LEU A 108 3.61 12.23 11.91
C LEU A 108 5.08 12.21 12.31
N ILE A 109 5.44 12.87 13.39
CA ILE A 109 6.86 13.08 13.73
C ILE A 109 7.49 11.95 14.54
N GLU A 110 6.71 11.09 15.17
CA GLU A 110 7.21 10.03 16.06
C GLU A 110 8.16 9.07 15.35
N ALA A 111 7.76 8.52 14.21
CA ALA A 111 8.58 7.56 13.49
C ALA A 111 9.87 8.20 12.89
N PRO A 112 9.85 9.37 12.25
CA PRO A 112 11.07 10.07 11.84
C PRO A 112 12.05 10.32 13.00
N ILE A 113 11.56 10.69 14.18
CA ILE A 113 12.43 10.92 15.35
C ILE A 113 13.02 9.59 15.86
N THR A 114 12.16 8.59 16.13
CA THR A 114 12.58 7.35 16.78
C THR A 114 13.33 6.39 15.85
N VAL A 115 12.99 6.38 14.55
CA VAL A 115 13.52 5.41 13.58
C VAL A 115 14.65 5.98 12.72
N LYS A 116 14.53 7.26 12.28
CA LYS A 116 15.56 7.93 11.49
C LYS A 116 16.53 8.77 12.36
N GLY A 117 16.20 9.01 13.63
CA GLY A 117 17.01 9.86 14.53
C GLY A 117 16.96 11.35 14.17
N MET A 118 15.90 11.79 13.44
CA MET A 118 15.74 13.20 13.06
C MET A 118 15.47 14.06 14.31
N LYS A 119 15.94 15.29 14.29
CA LYS A 119 15.62 16.24 15.36
C LYS A 119 14.21 16.79 15.16
N ARG A 120 13.56 17.15 16.29
CA ARG A 120 12.20 17.69 16.26
C ARG A 120 12.07 18.98 15.45
N ASP A 121 13.07 19.84 15.51
CA ASP A 121 13.15 21.12 14.77
C ASP A 121 13.29 20.91 13.24
N GLU A 122 13.83 19.79 12.82
CA GLU A 122 13.94 19.38 11.40
C GLU A 122 12.64 18.78 10.87
N ILE A 123 12.01 17.90 11.65
CA ILE A 123 10.84 17.14 11.15
C ILE A 123 9.53 17.93 11.28
N VAL A 124 9.36 18.81 12.27
CA VAL A 124 8.10 19.54 12.48
C VAL A 124 7.72 20.38 11.26
N PRO A 125 8.60 21.19 10.64
CA PRO A 125 8.26 21.95 9.43
C PRO A 125 7.80 21.03 8.29
N HIS A 126 8.49 19.91 8.06
CA HIS A 126 8.12 18.94 7.04
C HIS A 126 6.75 18.28 7.32
N ALA A 127 6.51 17.87 8.56
CA ALA A 127 5.22 17.30 8.96
C ALA A 127 4.07 18.31 8.79
N GLU A 128 4.31 19.60 9.07
CA GLU A 128 3.32 20.65 8.84
C GLU A 128 3.03 20.87 7.35
N GLU A 129 4.03 20.77 6.48
CA GLU A 129 3.82 20.81 5.02
C GLU A 129 2.98 19.62 4.54
N LEU A 130 3.26 18.41 5.03
CA LEU A 130 2.45 17.24 4.75
C LEU A 130 1.01 17.41 5.23
N LEU A 131 0.79 18.01 6.40
CA LEU A 131 -0.55 18.31 6.89
C LEU A 131 -1.25 19.37 6.02
N ARG A 132 -0.55 20.37 5.47
CA ARG A 132 -1.12 21.30 4.48
C ARG A 132 -1.49 20.57 3.21
N LYS A 133 -0.62 19.70 2.72
CA LYS A 133 -0.84 18.86 1.53
C LYS A 133 -2.12 18.01 1.63
N VAL A 134 -2.40 17.43 2.79
CA VAL A 134 -3.64 16.65 3.01
C VAL A 134 -4.81 17.49 3.56
N GLY A 135 -4.66 18.83 3.65
CA GLY A 135 -5.71 19.76 4.09
C GLY A 135 -6.10 19.67 5.57
N LEU A 136 -5.14 19.34 6.45
CA LEU A 136 -5.37 19.12 7.88
C LEU A 136 -4.42 19.89 8.81
N PHE A 137 -3.80 20.95 8.32
CA PHE A 137 -2.87 21.78 9.11
C PHE A 137 -3.54 22.39 10.35
N ASP A 138 -4.78 22.84 10.23
CA ASP A 138 -5.60 23.38 11.32
C ASP A 138 -5.89 22.37 12.44
N LYS A 139 -5.79 21.07 12.12
CA LYS A 139 -6.00 19.95 13.05
C LYS A 139 -4.72 19.41 13.69
N ARG A 140 -3.55 20.01 13.45
CA ARG A 140 -2.26 19.46 13.90
C ARG A 140 -2.18 19.16 15.41
N ASN A 141 -2.90 19.93 16.23
CA ASN A 141 -2.95 19.77 17.70
C ASN A 141 -4.17 18.94 18.17
N ALA A 142 -5.01 18.48 17.24
CA ALA A 142 -6.15 17.63 17.60
C ALA A 142 -5.72 16.18 17.85
N TYR A 143 -6.49 15.48 18.67
CA TYR A 143 -6.33 14.03 18.84
C TYR A 143 -7.18 13.26 17.82
N PRO A 144 -6.78 12.03 17.44
CA PRO A 144 -7.52 11.21 16.47
C PRO A 144 -9.00 11.03 16.79
N GLY A 145 -9.37 10.98 18.08
CA GLY A 145 -10.76 10.85 18.50
C GLY A 145 -11.69 12.01 18.07
N ARG A 146 -11.11 13.16 17.68
CA ARG A 146 -11.85 14.35 17.22
C ARG A 146 -11.90 14.49 15.70
N LEU A 147 -11.41 13.49 14.95
CA LEU A 147 -11.35 13.49 13.51
C LEU A 147 -12.43 12.60 12.90
N SER A 148 -12.95 13.00 11.74
CA SER A 148 -13.76 12.10 10.90
C SER A 148 -12.93 10.94 10.36
N GLY A 149 -13.58 9.89 9.84
CA GLY A 149 -12.90 8.76 9.20
C GLY A 149 -11.97 9.18 8.07
N GLY A 150 -12.44 10.02 7.15
CA GLY A 150 -11.64 10.55 6.04
C GLY A 150 -10.46 11.41 6.50
N GLN A 151 -10.64 12.20 7.57
CA GLN A 151 -9.55 12.96 8.18
C GLN A 151 -8.49 12.02 8.80
N LYS A 152 -8.91 10.99 9.54
CA LYS A 152 -7.99 9.98 10.10
C LYS A 152 -7.18 9.29 9.01
N GLN A 153 -7.82 8.95 7.90
CA GLN A 153 -7.13 8.29 6.79
C GLN A 153 -6.12 9.22 6.11
N ARG A 154 -6.47 10.50 5.90
CA ARG A 154 -5.52 11.48 5.37
C ARG A 154 -4.35 11.73 6.33
N VAL A 155 -4.55 11.71 7.65
CA VAL A 155 -3.46 11.73 8.63
C VAL A 155 -2.59 10.47 8.51
N ALA A 156 -3.18 9.28 8.32
CA ALA A 156 -2.42 8.04 8.13
C ALA A 156 -1.56 8.09 6.85
N ILE A 157 -2.07 8.67 5.75
CA ILE A 157 -1.31 8.92 4.53
C ILE A 157 -0.14 9.88 4.82
N ALA A 158 -0.41 11.03 5.46
CA ALA A 158 0.62 12.00 5.80
C ALA A 158 1.69 11.43 6.73
N ARG A 159 1.31 10.58 7.69
CA ARG A 159 2.23 9.86 8.57
C ARG A 159 3.17 8.93 7.79
N ALA A 160 2.62 8.17 6.84
CA ALA A 160 3.44 7.31 6.00
C ALA A 160 4.43 8.13 5.14
N LEU A 161 3.98 9.27 4.59
CA LEU A 161 4.81 10.18 3.80
C LEU A 161 5.90 10.87 4.62
N ALA A 162 5.70 11.09 5.93
CA ALA A 162 6.70 11.69 6.81
C ALA A 162 8.00 10.86 6.93
N MET A 163 7.92 9.58 6.58
CA MET A 163 9.09 8.72 6.46
C MET A 163 9.80 8.82 5.11
N GLU A 164 9.33 9.69 4.18
CA GLU A 164 9.89 9.89 2.83
C GLU A 164 10.10 8.55 2.10
N PRO A 165 9.04 7.74 1.95
CA PRO A 165 9.15 6.45 1.30
C PRO A 165 9.31 6.59 -0.22
N ASP A 166 10.03 5.65 -0.84
CA ASP A 166 10.10 5.52 -2.30
C ASP A 166 8.82 4.91 -2.88
N ILE A 167 8.09 4.13 -2.07
CA ILE A 167 6.92 3.34 -2.48
C ILE A 167 5.82 3.48 -1.43
N MET A 168 4.59 3.69 -1.87
CA MET A 168 3.40 3.69 -1.01
C MET A 168 2.52 2.45 -1.29
N LEU A 169 2.22 1.70 -0.25
CA LEU A 169 1.33 0.55 -0.27
C LEU A 169 0.01 0.94 0.40
N PHE A 170 -1.10 0.74 -0.29
CA PHE A 170 -2.44 1.04 0.22
C PHE A 170 -3.29 -0.23 0.31
N ASP A 171 -3.68 -0.62 1.52
CA ASP A 171 -4.55 -1.78 1.78
C ASP A 171 -5.98 -1.31 2.03
N GLU A 172 -6.78 -1.23 0.97
CA GLU A 172 -8.19 -0.81 0.98
C GLU A 172 -8.43 0.51 1.75
N PRO A 173 -7.79 1.62 1.37
CA PRO A 173 -7.73 2.84 2.18
C PRO A 173 -9.08 3.55 2.38
N THR A 174 -10.12 3.15 1.65
CA THR A 174 -11.46 3.77 1.70
C THR A 174 -12.55 2.86 2.26
N SER A 175 -12.29 1.55 2.41
CA SER A 175 -13.33 0.56 2.76
C SER A 175 -13.94 0.73 4.16
N ALA A 176 -13.26 1.43 5.07
CA ALA A 176 -13.76 1.78 6.40
C ALA A 176 -14.42 3.18 6.47
N LEU A 177 -14.71 3.80 5.32
CA LEU A 177 -15.24 5.15 5.22
C LEU A 177 -16.66 5.17 4.66
N ASP A 178 -17.43 6.15 5.09
CA ASP A 178 -18.69 6.50 4.42
C ASP A 178 -18.40 7.04 3.00
N PRO A 179 -19.29 6.80 2.01
CA PRO A 179 -19.09 7.22 0.63
C PRO A 179 -18.79 8.72 0.47
N GLU A 180 -19.38 9.58 1.30
CA GLU A 180 -19.16 11.02 1.28
C GLU A 180 -17.71 11.40 1.65
N LEU A 181 -17.05 10.61 2.51
CA LEU A 181 -15.68 10.85 2.99
C LEU A 181 -14.61 10.22 2.08
N THR A 182 -14.98 9.25 1.26
CA THR A 182 -14.09 8.55 0.32
C THR A 182 -13.45 9.52 -0.68
N GLY A 183 -14.21 10.47 -1.21
CA GLY A 183 -13.75 11.41 -2.22
C GLY A 183 -12.52 12.24 -1.82
N GLU A 184 -12.40 12.63 -0.55
CA GLU A 184 -11.26 13.42 -0.05
C GLU A 184 -9.98 12.58 0.00
N VAL A 185 -10.09 11.30 0.42
CA VAL A 185 -8.95 10.37 0.46
C VAL A 185 -8.47 10.06 -0.96
N LEU A 186 -9.39 9.75 -1.88
CA LEU A 186 -9.06 9.49 -3.28
C LEU A 186 -8.43 10.71 -3.96
N ARG A 187 -8.86 11.94 -3.62
CA ARG A 187 -8.23 13.16 -4.12
C ARG A 187 -6.77 13.27 -3.68
N THR A 188 -6.49 12.97 -2.40
CA THR A 188 -5.11 12.94 -1.90
C THR A 188 -4.28 11.89 -2.64
N MET A 189 -4.82 10.70 -2.88
CA MET A 189 -4.11 9.65 -3.62
C MET A 189 -3.88 10.03 -5.10
N ARG A 190 -4.84 10.70 -5.77
CA ARG A 190 -4.64 11.26 -7.12
C ARG A 190 -3.50 12.26 -7.16
N GLN A 191 -3.41 13.14 -6.17
CA GLN A 191 -2.30 14.10 -6.09
C GLN A 191 -0.95 13.39 -5.96
N LEU A 192 -0.84 12.33 -5.14
CA LEU A 192 0.39 11.55 -5.04
C LEU A 192 0.77 10.88 -6.37
N ALA A 193 -0.22 10.38 -7.11
CA ALA A 193 0.01 9.81 -8.44
C ALA A 193 0.53 10.86 -9.44
N GLN A 194 -0.03 12.07 -9.43
CA GLN A 194 0.43 13.21 -10.25
C GLN A 194 1.84 13.65 -9.91
N GLU A 195 2.27 13.46 -8.67
CA GLU A 195 3.64 13.69 -8.20
C GLU A 195 4.60 12.51 -8.47
N HIS A 196 4.17 11.55 -9.29
CA HIS A 196 4.93 10.37 -9.67
C HIS A 196 5.33 9.46 -8.49
N MET A 197 4.55 9.45 -7.40
CA MET A 197 4.73 8.49 -6.32
C MET A 197 4.49 7.07 -6.84
N THR A 198 5.44 6.17 -6.59
CA THR A 198 5.24 4.74 -6.88
C THR A 198 4.21 4.16 -5.91
N MET A 199 3.14 3.56 -6.42
CA MET A 199 2.05 3.07 -5.57
C MET A 199 1.57 1.67 -5.96
N LEU A 200 1.32 0.82 -4.95
CA LEU A 200 0.50 -0.38 -5.09
C LEU A 200 -0.77 -0.19 -4.25
N VAL A 201 -1.92 -0.24 -4.90
CA VAL A 201 -3.20 0.10 -4.29
C VAL A 201 -4.16 -1.09 -4.38
N VAL A 202 -4.44 -1.73 -3.25
CA VAL A 202 -5.59 -2.64 -3.14
C VAL A 202 -6.83 -1.77 -2.97
N THR A 203 -7.80 -1.90 -3.86
CA THR A 203 -8.99 -1.06 -3.83
C THR A 203 -10.22 -1.74 -4.42
N HIS A 204 -11.39 -1.32 -3.95
CA HIS A 204 -12.71 -1.59 -4.55
C HIS A 204 -13.26 -0.36 -5.30
N GLU A 205 -12.51 0.74 -5.35
CA GLU A 205 -12.87 1.96 -6.05
C GLU A 205 -12.50 1.84 -7.54
N MET A 206 -13.38 1.22 -8.33
CA MET A 206 -13.08 0.93 -9.76
C MET A 206 -12.89 2.21 -10.59
N ALA A 207 -13.64 3.27 -10.29
CA ALA A 207 -13.48 4.56 -10.94
C ALA A 207 -12.08 5.15 -10.69
N PHE A 208 -11.58 5.07 -9.46
CA PHE A 208 -10.22 5.49 -9.12
C PHE A 208 -9.17 4.63 -9.83
N ALA A 209 -9.31 3.30 -9.80
CA ALA A 209 -8.37 2.39 -10.47
C ALA A 209 -8.32 2.67 -11.98
N ARG A 210 -9.47 2.91 -12.63
CA ARG A 210 -9.55 3.22 -14.06
C ARG A 210 -8.91 4.56 -14.42
N GLU A 211 -9.07 5.59 -13.56
CA GLU A 211 -8.58 6.95 -13.80
C GLU A 211 -7.09 7.11 -13.51
N VAL A 212 -6.60 6.48 -12.43
CA VAL A 212 -5.30 6.82 -11.83
C VAL A 212 -4.25 5.72 -12.04
N ALA A 213 -4.66 4.45 -12.11
CA ALA A 213 -3.70 3.38 -12.27
C ALA A 213 -3.15 3.33 -13.70
N HIS A 214 -1.86 3.08 -13.83
CA HIS A 214 -1.22 2.78 -15.10
C HIS A 214 -1.57 1.35 -15.54
N ARG A 215 -1.64 0.43 -14.56
CA ARG A 215 -1.87 -0.99 -14.76
C ARG A 215 -2.77 -1.55 -13.66
N VAL A 216 -3.59 -2.52 -14.05
CA VAL A 216 -4.45 -3.29 -13.14
C VAL A 216 -3.98 -4.73 -13.12
N CYS A 217 -3.83 -5.27 -11.91
CA CYS A 217 -3.63 -6.69 -11.64
C CYS A 217 -4.91 -7.24 -11.01
N PHE A 218 -5.55 -8.19 -11.68
CA PHE A 218 -6.72 -8.89 -11.14
C PHE A 218 -6.29 -10.18 -10.47
N MET A 219 -6.59 -10.29 -9.18
CA MET A 219 -6.21 -11.42 -8.35
C MET A 219 -7.42 -12.28 -8.00
N ASP A 220 -7.33 -13.59 -8.28
CA ASP A 220 -8.33 -14.60 -7.87
C ASP A 220 -7.63 -15.84 -7.31
N LYS A 221 -8.17 -16.40 -6.23
CA LYS A 221 -7.69 -17.65 -5.59
C LYS A 221 -6.18 -17.73 -5.39
N GLY A 222 -5.58 -16.62 -4.94
CA GLY A 222 -4.14 -16.57 -4.63
C GLY A 222 -3.22 -16.39 -5.83
N GLN A 223 -3.73 -16.05 -7.00
CA GLN A 223 -2.97 -15.85 -8.23
C GLN A 223 -3.34 -14.53 -8.91
N ILE A 224 -2.41 -13.88 -9.57
CA ILE A 224 -2.71 -12.81 -10.54
C ILE A 224 -3.07 -13.51 -11.85
N VAL A 225 -4.36 -13.45 -12.20
CA VAL A 225 -4.91 -14.16 -13.38
C VAL A 225 -5.02 -13.27 -14.60
N GLU A 226 -4.99 -11.95 -14.41
CA GLU A 226 -4.91 -10.98 -15.50
C GLU A 226 -4.14 -9.74 -15.05
N GLU A 227 -3.29 -9.23 -15.93
CA GLU A 227 -2.51 -8.01 -15.73
C GLU A 227 -2.46 -7.24 -17.04
N ARG A 228 -2.96 -5.99 -17.02
CA ARG A 228 -3.04 -5.14 -18.20
C ARG A 228 -2.96 -3.66 -17.86
N ALA A 229 -2.68 -2.83 -18.90
CA ALA A 229 -2.89 -1.39 -18.80
C ALA A 229 -4.32 -1.10 -18.33
N ALA A 230 -4.49 -0.17 -17.39
CA ALA A 230 -5.77 0.06 -16.72
C ALA A 230 -6.92 0.29 -17.70
N ARG A 231 -6.73 1.18 -18.69
CA ARG A 231 -7.76 1.45 -19.70
C ARG A 231 -8.21 0.18 -20.41
N ALA A 232 -7.24 -0.61 -20.92
CA ALA A 232 -7.53 -1.84 -21.66
C ALA A 232 -8.22 -2.90 -20.78
N PHE A 233 -7.86 -2.98 -19.48
CA PHE A 233 -8.49 -3.90 -18.55
C PHE A 233 -9.98 -3.58 -18.35
N PHE A 234 -10.34 -2.30 -18.17
CA PHE A 234 -11.73 -1.89 -17.93
C PHE A 234 -12.58 -1.84 -19.20
N GLU A 235 -11.99 -1.67 -20.40
CA GLU A 235 -12.72 -1.67 -21.66
C GLU A 235 -12.97 -3.09 -22.20
N ASP A 236 -12.00 -4.01 -22.05
CA ASP A 236 -12.06 -5.38 -22.58
C ASP A 236 -11.27 -6.35 -21.70
N PRO A 237 -11.81 -6.77 -20.55
CA PRO A 237 -11.17 -7.77 -19.70
C PRO A 237 -11.11 -9.13 -20.39
N HIS A 238 -9.94 -9.75 -20.42
CA HIS A 238 -9.72 -11.01 -21.15
C HIS A 238 -10.13 -12.24 -20.34
N HIS A 239 -9.85 -12.24 -19.04
CA HIS A 239 -10.14 -13.38 -18.19
C HIS A 239 -11.63 -13.42 -17.80
N GLU A 240 -12.27 -14.57 -17.93
CA GLU A 240 -13.71 -14.75 -17.63
C GLU A 240 -14.06 -14.28 -16.21
N ARG A 241 -13.22 -14.63 -15.23
CA ARG A 241 -13.41 -14.21 -13.83
C ARG A 241 -13.29 -12.70 -13.64
N ALA A 242 -12.44 -12.03 -14.41
CA ALA A 242 -12.30 -10.58 -14.36
C ALA A 242 -13.56 -9.89 -14.93
N ARG A 243 -14.10 -10.41 -16.05
CA ARG A 243 -15.38 -9.95 -16.63
C ARG A 243 -16.53 -10.09 -15.64
N ALA A 244 -16.72 -11.28 -15.10
CA ALA A 244 -17.77 -11.54 -14.12
C ALA A 244 -17.63 -10.67 -12.86
N PHE A 245 -16.41 -10.40 -12.41
CA PHE A 245 -16.15 -9.50 -11.29
C PHE A 245 -16.58 -8.07 -11.61
N LEU A 246 -16.17 -7.53 -12.78
CA LEU A 246 -16.51 -6.16 -13.19
C LEU A 246 -18.01 -5.96 -13.40
N GLU A 247 -18.72 -6.94 -13.96
CA GLU A 247 -20.19 -6.89 -14.12
C GLU A 247 -20.94 -6.76 -12.78
N HIS A 248 -20.33 -7.21 -11.67
CA HIS A 248 -20.94 -7.11 -10.34
C HIS A 248 -20.61 -5.82 -9.60
N VAL A 249 -19.52 -5.11 -10.00
CA VAL A 249 -18.98 -3.98 -9.24
C VAL A 249 -19.16 -2.65 -9.96
N LEU A 250 -19.42 -2.67 -11.29
CA LEU A 250 -19.72 -1.51 -12.13
C LEU A 250 -21.22 -1.39 -12.35
#